data_52b8e9fb0d49e7eb5dd29c23476c39ee
#
_entry.id   52b8e9fb0d49e7eb5dd29c23476c39ee
#
_cell.length_a   1.000
_cell.length_b   1.000
_cell.length_c   1.000
_cell.angle_alpha   90.00
_cell.angle_beta   90.00
_cell.angle_gamma   90.00
#
_symmetry.space_group_name_H-M   'P 1'
#
loop_
_entity.id
_entity.type
_entity.pdbx_description
1 polymer ?
#
loop_
_entity_poly.entity_id
_entity_poly.type
_entity_poly.pdbx_seq_one_letter_code
_entity_poly.pdbx_strand_id
1 'polypeptide(L)'
;MTEKNVIIIGAGIAGLSAGVYAAKAGFKTTILESHIIPGGLSTSWKRKGYLFEGGMHWLTGSSEKLTLNQIWKETGALQENNPIFNKDPFYTLITGNKKLHLYKNIDKLANHLLEFAPEDKKAIKRLRRDVKLFEGVHMPVNDVLGLKAKKHYHPSL
;
A
#
# COMPACT_ATOMS: atom_id res chain seq x y z
N MET A 1 -16.83 35.70 -7.06
CA MET A 1 -15.78 34.84 -7.63
C MET A 1 -16.47 33.79 -8.45
N THR A 2 -16.10 33.61 -9.72
CA THR A 2 -16.67 32.56 -10.59
C THR A 2 -16.29 31.20 -10.05
N GLU A 3 -17.28 30.36 -9.78
CA GLU A 3 -17.09 28.98 -9.36
C GLU A 3 -16.30 28.22 -10.44
N LYS A 4 -15.12 27.71 -10.09
CA LYS A 4 -14.28 26.95 -11.04
C LYS A 4 -14.72 25.49 -11.02
N ASN A 5 -15.00 24.95 -12.20
CA ASN A 5 -15.41 23.56 -12.38
C ASN A 5 -14.21 22.69 -12.80
N VAL A 6 -14.13 21.49 -12.24
CA VAL A 6 -13.16 20.46 -12.61
C VAL A 6 -13.92 19.22 -13.06
N ILE A 7 -13.59 18.72 -14.24
CA ILE A 7 -14.12 17.46 -14.76
C ILE A 7 -12.96 16.44 -14.77
N ILE A 8 -13.19 15.29 -14.16
CA ILE A 8 -12.23 14.18 -14.08
C ILE A 8 -12.81 13.00 -14.86
N ILE A 9 -12.02 12.42 -15.73
CA ILE A 9 -12.42 11.26 -16.51
C ILE A 9 -11.78 10.02 -15.91
N GLY A 10 -12.63 9.10 -15.42
CA GLY A 10 -12.26 7.87 -14.74
C GLY A 10 -12.30 7.97 -13.22
N ALA A 11 -13.10 7.10 -12.60
CA ALA A 11 -13.21 6.97 -11.13
C ALA A 11 -12.35 5.82 -10.57
N GLY A 12 -11.17 5.61 -11.11
CA GLY A 12 -10.13 4.81 -10.46
C GLY A 12 -9.51 5.55 -9.27
N ILE A 13 -8.59 4.93 -8.54
CA ILE A 13 -7.94 5.52 -7.34
C ILE A 13 -7.38 6.92 -7.62
N ALA A 14 -6.71 7.12 -8.76
CA ALA A 14 -6.14 8.40 -9.13
C ALA A 14 -7.21 9.48 -9.33
N GLY A 15 -8.28 9.16 -10.09
CA GLY A 15 -9.39 10.11 -10.34
C GLY A 15 -10.17 10.44 -9.08
N LEU A 16 -10.45 9.45 -8.24
CA LEU A 16 -11.11 9.63 -6.94
C LEU A 16 -10.28 10.52 -6.01
N SER A 17 -8.96 10.26 -5.90
CA SER A 17 -8.07 11.06 -5.09
C SER A 17 -7.98 12.51 -5.59
N ALA A 18 -7.81 12.70 -6.91
CA ALA A 18 -7.81 14.02 -7.52
C ALA A 18 -9.12 14.77 -7.25
N GLY A 19 -10.26 14.06 -7.32
CA GLY A 19 -11.58 14.60 -7.03
C GLY A 19 -11.73 15.09 -5.59
N VAL A 20 -11.26 14.30 -4.63
CA VAL A 20 -11.27 14.67 -3.20
C VAL A 20 -10.46 15.94 -2.97
N TYR A 21 -9.23 16.01 -3.49
CA TYR A 21 -8.38 17.18 -3.30
C TYR A 21 -8.90 18.41 -4.06
N ALA A 22 -9.45 18.25 -5.26
CA ALA A 22 -10.09 19.35 -5.97
C ALA A 22 -11.31 19.92 -5.19
N ALA A 23 -12.16 19.04 -4.68
CA ALA A 23 -13.31 19.44 -3.86
C ALA A 23 -12.86 20.15 -2.57
N LYS A 24 -11.83 19.64 -1.87
CA LYS A 24 -11.24 20.30 -0.70
C LYS A 24 -10.62 21.66 -1.02
N ALA A 25 -10.12 21.84 -2.24
CA ALA A 25 -9.61 23.13 -2.73
C ALA A 25 -10.72 24.11 -3.18
N GLY A 26 -11.99 23.76 -3.02
CA GLY A 26 -13.14 24.62 -3.35
C GLY A 26 -13.59 24.57 -4.80
N PHE A 27 -13.13 23.59 -5.59
CA PHE A 27 -13.63 23.41 -6.95
C PHE A 27 -14.93 22.58 -6.94
N LYS A 28 -15.86 22.94 -7.81
CA LYS A 28 -16.98 22.07 -8.15
C LYS A 28 -16.46 20.93 -9.01
N THR A 29 -16.46 19.72 -8.46
CA THR A 29 -15.82 18.57 -9.08
C THR A 29 -16.83 17.56 -9.58
N THR A 30 -16.68 17.14 -10.83
CA THR A 30 -17.48 16.08 -11.47
C THR A 30 -16.54 14.98 -11.94
N ILE A 31 -16.83 13.73 -11.57
CA ILE A 31 -16.06 12.55 -12.04
C ILE A 31 -16.96 11.76 -12.98
N LEU A 32 -16.49 11.51 -14.19
CA LEU A 32 -17.15 10.69 -15.19
C LEU A 32 -16.50 9.30 -15.21
N GLU A 33 -17.32 8.26 -15.06
CA GLU A 33 -16.88 6.87 -15.04
C GLU A 33 -17.69 6.05 -16.05
N SER A 34 -17.01 5.20 -16.81
CA SER A 34 -17.65 4.34 -17.83
C SER A 34 -18.23 3.05 -17.23
N HIS A 35 -17.70 2.62 -16.09
CA HIS A 35 -18.19 1.44 -15.38
C HIS A 35 -19.31 1.82 -14.40
N ILE A 36 -20.16 0.85 -14.07
CA ILE A 36 -21.28 1.05 -13.11
C ILE A 36 -20.82 1.22 -11.67
N ILE A 37 -19.58 0.86 -11.36
CA ILE A 37 -18.99 0.94 -10.02
C ILE A 37 -17.66 1.70 -10.10
N PRO A 38 -17.43 2.73 -9.25
CA PRO A 38 -16.14 3.39 -9.15
C PRO A 38 -15.08 2.50 -8.48
N GLY A 39 -13.80 2.83 -8.68
CA GLY A 39 -12.67 2.13 -8.06
C GLY A 39 -11.64 1.60 -9.06
N GLY A 40 -11.99 1.46 -10.34
CA GLY A 40 -11.08 0.95 -11.37
C GLY A 40 -10.60 -0.48 -11.03
N LEU A 41 -9.29 -0.70 -10.95
CA LEU A 41 -8.71 -2.01 -10.57
C LEU A 41 -8.93 -2.37 -9.08
N SER A 42 -9.37 -1.43 -8.26
CA SER A 42 -9.62 -1.65 -6.83
C SER A 42 -11.09 -1.95 -6.54
N THR A 43 -11.87 -2.29 -7.56
CA THR A 43 -13.26 -2.70 -7.37
C THR A 43 -13.37 -4.11 -6.82
N SER A 44 -14.46 -4.34 -6.09
CA SER A 44 -14.91 -5.67 -5.69
C SER A 44 -16.27 -5.98 -6.32
N TRP A 45 -16.59 -7.26 -6.48
CA TRP A 45 -17.90 -7.67 -7.00
C TRP A 45 -18.42 -8.90 -6.25
N LYS A 46 -19.75 -9.03 -6.25
CA LYS A 46 -20.42 -10.20 -5.67
C LYS A 46 -20.81 -11.20 -6.74
N ARG A 47 -20.55 -12.48 -6.51
CA ARG A 47 -21.01 -13.58 -7.36
C ARG A 47 -21.36 -14.78 -6.51
N LYS A 48 -22.56 -15.31 -6.68
CA LYS A 48 -23.07 -16.49 -5.95
C LYS A 48 -22.90 -16.39 -4.42
N GLY A 49 -23.15 -15.21 -3.84
CA GLY A 49 -23.02 -14.96 -2.40
C GLY A 49 -21.60 -14.68 -1.88
N TYR A 50 -20.58 -14.80 -2.72
CA TYR A 50 -19.20 -14.49 -2.38
C TYR A 50 -18.81 -13.08 -2.85
N LEU A 51 -17.98 -12.40 -2.05
CA LEU A 51 -17.33 -11.14 -2.42
C LEU A 51 -15.94 -11.44 -2.99
N PHE A 52 -15.67 -10.96 -4.19
CA PHE A 52 -14.36 -11.05 -4.84
C PHE A 52 -13.70 -9.69 -4.84
N GLU A 53 -12.45 -9.64 -4.44
CA GLU A 53 -11.59 -8.46 -4.47
C GLU A 53 -10.77 -8.44 -5.75
N GLY A 54 -10.81 -7.30 -6.48
CA GLY A 54 -10.17 -7.17 -7.79
C GLY A 54 -8.65 -7.00 -7.75
N GLY A 55 -8.09 -6.52 -6.65
CA GLY A 55 -6.64 -6.26 -6.60
C GLY A 55 -6.13 -5.71 -5.28
N MET A 56 -6.99 -5.49 -4.30
CA MET A 56 -6.60 -4.92 -3.00
C MET A 56 -6.36 -6.05 -1.99
N HIS A 57 -5.08 -6.44 -1.82
CA HIS A 57 -4.73 -7.50 -0.86
C HIS A 57 -4.34 -6.95 0.51
N TRP A 58 -3.75 -5.75 0.57
CA TRP A 58 -3.35 -5.06 1.79
C TRP A 58 -3.27 -3.55 1.57
N LEU A 59 -3.37 -2.79 2.65
CA LEU A 59 -3.19 -1.35 2.62
C LEU A 59 -1.78 -0.99 3.10
N THR A 60 -0.92 -0.56 2.17
CA THR A 60 0.41 -0.05 2.51
C THR A 60 0.28 1.33 3.15
N GLY A 61 1.00 1.54 4.26
CA GLY A 61 1.00 2.84 4.94
C GLY A 61 -0.16 3.05 5.92
N SER A 62 -0.81 1.98 6.39
CA SER A 62 -1.86 2.06 7.40
C SER A 62 -1.37 2.50 8.79
N SER A 63 -0.06 2.40 9.07
CA SER A 63 0.51 2.86 10.35
C SER A 63 0.55 4.38 10.44
N GLU A 64 0.15 4.94 11.58
CA GLU A 64 0.19 6.40 11.85
C GLU A 64 1.59 7.01 11.80
N LYS A 65 2.63 6.19 11.88
CA LYS A 65 4.03 6.63 11.76
C LYS A 65 4.45 6.90 10.30
N LEU A 66 3.63 6.54 9.34
CA LEU A 66 3.95 6.63 7.91
C LEU A 66 3.21 7.80 7.25
N THR A 67 3.89 8.49 6.35
CA THR A 67 3.32 9.64 5.61
C THR A 67 2.09 9.28 4.77
N LEU A 68 2.02 8.05 4.25
CA LEU A 68 0.84 7.55 3.52
C LEU A 68 -0.41 7.47 4.39
N ASN A 69 -0.30 7.27 5.71
CA ASN A 69 -1.45 7.24 6.61
C ASN A 69 -2.26 8.52 6.55
N GLN A 70 -1.57 9.66 6.52
CA GLN A 70 -2.22 10.97 6.41
C GLN A 70 -3.02 11.06 5.10
N ILE A 71 -2.46 10.62 3.97
CA ILE A 71 -3.17 10.63 2.67
C ILE A 71 -4.41 9.75 2.72
N TRP A 72 -4.34 8.56 3.31
CA TRP A 72 -5.49 7.69 3.46
C TRP A 72 -6.60 8.32 4.32
N LYS A 73 -6.24 9.01 5.39
CA LYS A 73 -7.18 9.78 6.22
C LYS A 73 -7.76 10.97 5.45
N GLU A 74 -6.93 11.74 4.77
CA GLU A 74 -7.35 12.91 3.99
C GLU A 74 -8.31 12.56 2.85
N THR A 75 -8.09 11.45 2.19
CA THR A 75 -8.95 10.95 1.10
C THR A 75 -10.19 10.21 1.59
N GLY A 76 -10.29 9.94 2.91
CA GLY A 76 -11.40 9.19 3.51
C GLY A 76 -11.30 7.67 3.31
N ALA A 77 -10.19 7.17 2.72
CA ALA A 77 -9.98 5.74 2.53
C ALA A 77 -9.72 5.00 3.84
N LEU A 78 -9.15 5.67 4.84
CA LEU A 78 -8.95 5.16 6.19
C LEU A 78 -9.70 6.05 7.18
N GLN A 79 -10.79 5.53 7.72
CA GLN A 79 -11.61 6.21 8.74
C GLN A 79 -11.22 5.73 10.13
N GLU A 80 -11.50 6.53 11.16
CA GLU A 80 -11.15 6.22 12.57
C GLU A 80 -11.68 4.87 13.05
N ASN A 81 -12.84 4.46 12.57
CA ASN A 81 -13.51 3.22 12.96
C ASN A 81 -13.15 2.02 12.08
N ASN A 82 -12.26 2.16 11.10
CA ASN A 82 -11.88 1.05 10.25
C ASN A 82 -10.92 0.11 11.01
N PRO A 83 -11.30 -1.16 11.24
CA PRO A 83 -10.42 -2.09 11.92
C PRO A 83 -9.21 -2.42 11.03
N ILE A 84 -8.00 -2.29 11.59
CA ILE A 84 -6.76 -2.67 10.91
C ILE A 84 -6.29 -4.00 11.46
N PHE A 85 -6.30 -5.04 10.61
CA PHE A 85 -5.86 -6.37 10.98
C PHE A 85 -4.39 -6.57 10.60
N ASN A 86 -3.55 -6.74 11.60
CA ASN A 86 -2.13 -7.03 11.44
C ASN A 86 -1.83 -8.49 11.76
N LYS A 87 -1.97 -9.37 10.77
CA LYS A 87 -1.66 -10.80 10.91
C LYS A 87 -0.14 -11.04 10.97
N ASP A 88 0.31 -11.94 11.84
CA ASP A 88 1.68 -12.45 11.88
C ASP A 88 1.68 -13.95 12.25
N PRO A 89 2.07 -14.86 11.38
CA PRO A 89 2.60 -14.61 10.04
C PRO A 89 1.55 -14.01 9.10
N PHE A 90 1.97 -13.16 8.15
CA PHE A 90 1.04 -12.59 7.18
C PHE A 90 0.75 -13.54 6.01
N TYR A 91 1.65 -14.50 5.77
CA TYR A 91 1.47 -15.59 4.82
C TYR A 91 2.01 -16.90 5.36
N THR A 92 1.43 -18.02 4.92
CA THR A 92 1.94 -19.37 5.17
C THR A 92 1.91 -20.15 3.86
N LEU A 93 3.07 -20.59 3.41
CA LEU A 93 3.21 -21.50 2.28
C LEU A 93 3.27 -22.94 2.81
N ILE A 94 2.51 -23.83 2.16
CA ILE A 94 2.48 -25.25 2.49
C ILE A 94 3.04 -26.02 1.29
N THR A 95 4.10 -26.78 1.50
CA THR A 95 4.69 -27.63 0.48
C THR A 95 4.96 -29.02 1.07
N GLY A 96 4.18 -30.01 0.63
CA GLY A 96 4.18 -31.32 1.26
C GLY A 96 3.87 -31.22 2.76
N ASN A 97 4.76 -31.75 3.60
CA ASN A 97 4.61 -31.71 5.06
C ASN A 97 5.27 -30.49 5.72
N LYS A 98 5.86 -29.58 4.93
CA LYS A 98 6.55 -28.39 5.45
C LYS A 98 5.67 -27.16 5.35
N LYS A 99 5.76 -26.29 6.37
CA LYS A 99 5.10 -24.98 6.41
C LYS A 99 6.14 -23.88 6.50
N LEU A 100 6.14 -22.96 5.53
CA LEU A 100 6.97 -21.77 5.55
C LEU A 100 6.11 -20.59 5.94
N HIS A 101 6.40 -19.98 7.08
CA HIS A 101 5.73 -18.80 7.59
C HIS A 101 6.48 -17.53 7.20
N LEU A 102 5.80 -16.60 6.54
CA LEU A 102 6.34 -15.28 6.23
C LEU A 102 5.96 -14.32 7.37
N TYR A 103 6.94 -14.06 8.25
CA TYR A 103 6.79 -13.16 9.38
C TYR A 103 7.12 -11.72 9.00
N LYS A 104 6.46 -10.76 9.65
CA LYS A 104 6.73 -9.33 9.47
C LYS A 104 8.08 -8.92 10.03
N ASN A 105 8.47 -9.48 11.16
CA ASN A 105 9.78 -9.23 11.73
C ASN A 105 10.84 -9.96 10.91
N ILE A 106 11.78 -9.20 10.31
CA ILE A 106 12.80 -9.75 9.41
C ILE A 106 13.78 -10.69 10.13
N ASP A 107 14.07 -10.47 11.41
CA ASP A 107 14.96 -11.35 12.16
C ASP A 107 14.29 -12.70 12.42
N LYS A 108 13.00 -12.68 12.78
CA LYS A 108 12.19 -13.90 12.94
C LYS A 108 12.04 -14.64 11.62
N LEU A 109 11.80 -13.92 10.52
CA LEU A 109 11.71 -14.49 9.18
C LEU A 109 13.04 -15.14 8.77
N ALA A 110 14.16 -14.44 8.94
CA ALA A 110 15.48 -14.95 8.58
C ALA A 110 15.85 -16.23 9.36
N ASN A 111 15.55 -16.28 10.66
CA ASN A 111 15.77 -17.48 11.47
C ASN A 111 14.93 -18.65 10.96
N HIS A 112 13.63 -18.42 10.70
CA HIS A 112 12.75 -19.45 10.17
C HIS A 112 13.16 -19.95 8.78
N LEU A 113 13.62 -19.04 7.90
CA LEU A 113 14.16 -19.40 6.59
C LEU A 113 15.44 -20.24 6.72
N LEU A 114 16.32 -19.94 7.69
CA LEU A 114 17.53 -20.74 7.94
C LEU A 114 17.22 -22.16 8.44
N GLU A 115 16.14 -22.33 9.19
CA GLU A 115 15.66 -23.67 9.59
C GLU A 115 15.06 -24.43 8.40
N PHE A 116 14.38 -23.71 7.49
CA PHE A 116 13.71 -24.29 6.34
C PHE A 116 14.67 -24.65 5.20
N ALA A 117 15.67 -23.80 4.91
CA ALA A 117 16.65 -23.89 3.83
C ALA A 117 18.03 -23.40 4.31
N PRO A 118 18.75 -24.18 5.10
CA PRO A 118 20.06 -23.78 5.64
C PRO A 118 21.13 -23.57 4.56
N GLU A 119 20.98 -24.20 3.40
CA GLU A 119 21.84 -24.04 2.22
C GLU A 119 21.81 -22.61 1.68
N ASP A 120 20.70 -21.89 1.83
CA ASP A 120 20.50 -20.51 1.34
C ASP A 120 20.99 -19.43 2.30
N LYS A 121 21.82 -19.78 3.28
CA LYS A 121 22.31 -18.89 4.34
C LYS A 121 22.82 -17.52 3.82
N LYS A 122 23.55 -17.51 2.70
CA LYS A 122 24.08 -16.26 2.11
C LYS A 122 22.95 -15.35 1.60
N ALA A 123 21.97 -15.92 0.89
CA ALA A 123 20.82 -15.19 0.37
C ALA A 123 19.94 -14.65 1.49
N ILE A 124 19.71 -15.47 2.54
CA ILE A 124 18.90 -15.09 3.70
C ILE A 124 19.57 -13.94 4.49
N LYS A 125 20.89 -13.98 4.68
CA LYS A 125 21.63 -12.87 5.31
C LYS A 125 21.54 -11.58 4.49
N ARG A 126 21.61 -11.68 3.16
CA ARG A 126 21.44 -10.54 2.27
C ARG A 126 20.04 -9.97 2.36
N LEU A 127 19.01 -10.82 2.27
CA LEU A 127 17.62 -10.40 2.43
C LEU A 127 17.40 -9.64 3.75
N ARG A 128 17.89 -10.20 4.87
CA ARG A 128 17.78 -9.57 6.18
C ARG A 128 18.43 -8.17 6.21
N ARG A 129 19.63 -8.05 5.66
CA ARG A 129 20.34 -6.76 5.57
C ARG A 129 19.57 -5.76 4.73
N ASP A 130 19.12 -6.18 3.55
CA ASP A 130 18.48 -5.31 2.59
C ASP A 130 17.11 -4.81 3.12
N VAL A 131 16.31 -5.68 3.76
CA VAL A 131 15.07 -5.27 4.43
C VAL A 131 15.34 -4.26 5.54
N LYS A 132 16.37 -4.48 6.39
CA LYS A 132 16.72 -3.51 7.46
C LYS A 132 17.13 -2.13 6.91
N LEU A 133 17.78 -2.09 5.76
CA LEU A 133 18.08 -0.82 5.08
C LEU A 133 16.81 -0.11 4.62
N PHE A 134 15.79 -0.86 4.19
CA PHE A 134 14.51 -0.30 3.73
C PHE A 134 13.54 0.09 4.87
N GLU A 135 13.70 -0.44 6.07
CA GLU A 135 12.82 -0.11 7.21
C GLU A 135 12.78 1.39 7.54
N GLY A 136 13.84 2.14 7.23
CA GLY A 136 13.92 3.60 7.43
C GLY A 136 13.51 4.43 6.23
N VAL A 137 13.11 3.82 5.11
CA VAL A 137 12.73 4.54 3.89
C VAL A 137 11.29 4.99 3.97
N HIS A 138 11.06 6.30 3.97
CA HIS A 138 9.73 6.90 3.89
C HIS A 138 9.41 7.28 2.45
N MET A 139 8.18 6.97 2.00
CA MET A 139 7.71 7.45 0.70
C MET A 139 7.64 8.98 0.69
N PRO A 140 8.27 9.67 -0.29
CA PRO A 140 8.28 11.12 -0.37
C PRO A 140 6.96 11.66 -0.94
N VAL A 141 5.87 11.50 -0.21
CA VAL A 141 4.50 11.86 -0.66
C VAL A 141 4.30 13.35 -0.90
N ASN A 142 5.16 14.20 -0.33
CA ASN A 142 5.13 15.66 -0.48
C ASN A 142 6.18 16.18 -1.49
N ASP A 143 6.80 15.29 -2.25
CA ASP A 143 7.83 15.63 -3.22
C ASP A 143 7.31 15.48 -4.65
N VAL A 144 6.53 16.44 -5.10
CA VAL A 144 5.87 16.45 -6.42
C VAL A 144 6.85 16.27 -7.58
N LEU A 145 8.10 16.70 -7.43
CA LEU A 145 9.12 16.62 -8.48
C LEU A 145 10.16 15.50 -8.26
N GLY A 146 10.04 14.74 -7.19
CA GLY A 146 11.02 13.71 -6.84
C GLY A 146 12.40 14.24 -6.50
N LEU A 147 12.54 15.55 -6.29
CA LEU A 147 13.82 16.21 -6.08
C LEU A 147 14.39 16.01 -4.68
N LYS A 148 13.51 15.85 -3.69
CA LYS A 148 13.89 15.63 -2.29
C LYS A 148 14.37 14.21 -2.04
N ALA A 149 13.86 13.22 -2.77
CA ALA A 149 14.26 11.82 -2.66
C ALA A 149 15.76 11.62 -2.95
N LYS A 150 16.34 12.41 -3.87
CA LYS A 150 17.77 12.34 -4.20
C LYS A 150 18.71 12.73 -3.05
N LYS A 151 18.25 13.49 -2.06
CA LYS A 151 19.07 13.88 -0.90
C LYS A 151 19.21 12.81 0.18
N HIS A 152 18.32 11.82 0.19
CA HIS A 152 18.32 10.74 1.20
C HIS A 152 18.78 9.39 0.65
N TYR A 153 18.96 9.29 -0.65
CA TYR A 153 19.47 8.09 -1.30
C TYR A 153 20.98 8.25 -1.53
N HIS A 154 21.78 8.07 -0.49
CA HIS A 154 23.21 7.79 -0.65
C HIS A 154 23.34 6.26 -0.55
N PRO A 155 23.53 5.55 -1.66
CA PRO A 155 24.04 4.20 -1.59
C PRO A 155 25.51 4.32 -1.24
N SER A 156 25.85 4.17 0.02
CA SER A 156 27.20 3.76 0.38
C SER A 156 27.35 2.31 -0.09
N LEU A 157 27.91 2.16 -1.27
CA LEU A 157 28.46 0.91 -1.78
C LEU A 157 29.58 0.39 -0.88
#